data_f9664abcc60bbac0c5049fd42b5837d7
#
_entry.id   f9664abcc60bbac0c5049fd42b5837d7
#
_cell.length_a   1.000
_cell.length_b   1.000
_cell.length_c   1.000
_cell.angle_alpha   90.00
_cell.angle_beta   90.00
_cell.angle_gamma   90.00
#
_symmetry.space_group_name_H-M   'P 1'
#
loop_
_entity.id
_entity.type
_entity.pdbx_description
1 polymer ?
#
loop_
_entity_poly.entity_id
_entity_poly.type
_entity_poly.pdbx_seq_one_letter_code
_entity_poly.pdbx_strand_id
1 'polypeptide(L)'
;MKQYDVRIYDDPELLAEDLATGKIDAAIRGDMSSSKLLPILKSKLGLKSLERIVFLELLNGKMILMAPVGIDEGWSDAQREELARKCVKMAKRVGLGTKVAVMSGGRCEDVGRCKAVDRSIESARNIVKQLESEGYDAYHCQILIEDAVNNADILIAPEGITGNIIFRTLHFIGGAKALGAPVVNSDKVFIDTSRVKTDYTDSIALAMRMTEE
;
A
#
# COMPACT_ATOMS: atom_id res chain seq x y z
N MET A 1 -15.13 26.43 0.74
CA MET A 1 -15.16 24.94 0.67
C MET A 1 -15.26 24.59 -0.80
N LYS A 2 -14.29 23.86 -1.38
CA LYS A 2 -14.43 23.36 -2.76
C LYS A 2 -15.60 22.38 -2.80
N GLN A 3 -16.50 22.55 -3.74
CA GLN A 3 -17.59 21.61 -3.97
C GLN A 3 -17.07 20.52 -4.91
N TYR A 4 -17.20 19.25 -4.49
CA TYR A 4 -16.80 18.10 -5.28
C TYR A 4 -18.03 17.45 -5.87
N ASP A 5 -17.96 17.09 -7.16
CA ASP A 5 -19.00 16.31 -7.84
C ASP A 5 -18.69 14.82 -7.65
N VAL A 6 -19.54 14.11 -6.91
CA VAL A 6 -19.37 12.67 -6.65
C VAL A 6 -20.38 11.90 -7.49
N ARG A 7 -19.88 11.00 -8.34
CA ARG A 7 -20.69 10.12 -9.18
C ARG A 7 -20.59 8.68 -8.71
N ILE A 8 -21.69 7.94 -8.81
CA ILE A 8 -21.75 6.52 -8.51
C ILE A 8 -21.74 5.76 -9.84
N TYR A 9 -20.92 4.71 -9.91
CA TYR A 9 -20.77 3.84 -11.07
C TYR A 9 -21.14 2.41 -10.68
N ASP A 10 -21.97 1.75 -11.50
CA ASP A 10 -22.30 0.33 -11.38
C ASP A 10 -21.53 -0.51 -12.42
N ASP A 11 -21.00 0.15 -13.46
CA ASP A 11 -20.25 -0.49 -14.54
C ASP A 11 -18.73 -0.27 -14.36
N PRO A 12 -17.93 -1.34 -14.13
CA PRO A 12 -16.49 -1.24 -13.97
C PRO A 12 -15.75 -0.78 -15.26
N GLU A 13 -16.30 -1.08 -16.46
CA GLU A 13 -15.72 -0.62 -17.73
C GLU A 13 -15.85 0.90 -17.85
N LEU A 14 -17.05 1.43 -17.56
CA LEU A 14 -17.31 2.86 -17.64
C LEU A 14 -16.49 3.64 -16.60
N LEU A 15 -16.38 3.13 -15.37
CA LEU A 15 -15.54 3.75 -14.33
C LEU A 15 -14.07 3.83 -14.78
N ALA A 16 -13.53 2.72 -15.28
CA ALA A 16 -12.13 2.67 -15.71
C ALA A 16 -11.86 3.53 -16.93
N GLU A 17 -12.80 3.61 -17.89
CA GLU A 17 -12.71 4.46 -19.07
C GLU A 17 -12.74 5.95 -18.70
N ASP A 18 -13.70 6.36 -17.87
CA ASP A 18 -13.85 7.76 -17.46
C ASP A 18 -12.64 8.24 -16.65
N LEU A 19 -12.05 7.37 -15.81
CA LEU A 19 -10.80 7.67 -15.13
C LEU A 19 -9.62 7.78 -16.11
N ALA A 20 -9.46 6.81 -17.02
CA ALA A 20 -8.35 6.78 -17.97
C ALA A 20 -8.38 8.00 -18.89
N THR A 21 -9.57 8.41 -19.35
CA THR A 21 -9.75 9.56 -20.25
C THR A 21 -9.74 10.91 -19.51
N GLY A 22 -9.73 10.92 -18.17
CA GLY A 22 -9.73 12.16 -17.37
C GLY A 22 -11.10 12.85 -17.30
N LYS A 23 -12.19 12.13 -17.57
CA LYS A 23 -13.54 12.64 -17.32
C LYS A 23 -13.85 12.77 -15.82
N ILE A 24 -13.17 11.98 -15.00
CA ILE A 24 -13.14 12.07 -13.55
C ILE A 24 -11.70 12.18 -13.08
N ASP A 25 -11.46 12.95 -12.03
CA ASP A 25 -10.12 13.22 -11.50
C ASP A 25 -9.60 12.06 -10.63
N ALA A 26 -10.52 11.37 -9.96
CA ALA A 26 -10.21 10.23 -9.10
C ALA A 26 -11.33 9.19 -9.10
N ALA A 27 -10.98 7.95 -8.78
CA ALA A 27 -11.95 6.89 -8.56
C ALA A 27 -11.64 6.11 -7.28
N ILE A 28 -12.71 5.63 -6.63
CA ILE A 28 -12.65 4.72 -5.48
C ILE A 28 -13.39 3.44 -5.89
N ARG A 29 -12.80 2.27 -5.63
CA ARG A 29 -13.41 1.01 -6.04
C ARG A 29 -14.80 0.76 -5.44
N GLY A 30 -15.01 1.22 -4.22
CA GLY A 30 -16.26 0.92 -3.51
C GLY A 30 -16.39 -0.59 -3.21
N ASP A 31 -17.56 -1.12 -3.41
CA ASP A 31 -17.91 -2.53 -3.24
C ASP A 31 -17.79 -3.36 -4.53
N MET A 32 -17.40 -2.74 -5.65
CA MET A 32 -17.15 -3.44 -6.91
C MET A 32 -16.18 -4.62 -6.73
N SER A 33 -16.40 -5.69 -7.48
CA SER A 33 -15.51 -6.85 -7.47
C SER A 33 -14.11 -6.49 -7.95
N SER A 34 -13.10 -6.68 -7.09
CA SER A 34 -11.69 -6.46 -7.45
C SER A 34 -11.25 -7.34 -8.62
N SER A 35 -11.74 -8.60 -8.68
CA SER A 35 -11.43 -9.53 -9.77
C SER A 35 -12.01 -9.10 -11.12
N LYS A 36 -13.03 -8.24 -11.14
CA LYS A 36 -13.60 -7.66 -12.37
C LYS A 36 -12.94 -6.33 -12.69
N LEU A 37 -12.93 -5.39 -11.75
CA LEU A 37 -12.50 -4.01 -12.01
C LEU A 37 -10.98 -3.88 -12.20
N LEU A 38 -10.15 -4.52 -11.36
CA LEU A 38 -8.70 -4.30 -11.41
C LEU A 38 -8.04 -4.73 -12.72
N PRO A 39 -8.40 -5.86 -13.37
CA PRO A 39 -7.90 -6.20 -14.70
C PRO A 39 -8.29 -5.17 -15.77
N ILE A 40 -9.52 -4.66 -15.73
CA ILE A 40 -10.02 -3.64 -16.66
C ILE A 40 -9.23 -2.34 -16.45
N LEU A 41 -9.16 -1.86 -15.20
CA LEU A 41 -8.41 -0.66 -14.84
C LEU A 41 -6.95 -0.75 -15.30
N LYS A 42 -6.28 -1.88 -15.02
CA LYS A 42 -4.91 -2.14 -15.44
C LYS A 42 -4.75 -2.01 -16.96
N SER A 43 -5.68 -2.58 -17.73
CA SER A 43 -5.70 -2.52 -19.18
C SER A 43 -5.91 -1.09 -19.70
N LYS A 44 -6.91 -0.37 -19.16
CA LYS A 44 -7.25 0.99 -19.58
C LYS A 44 -6.14 2.00 -19.25
N LEU A 45 -5.41 1.80 -18.14
CA LEU A 45 -4.27 2.63 -17.76
C LEU A 45 -2.95 2.19 -18.41
N GLY A 46 -2.92 1.12 -19.22
CA GLY A 46 -1.71 0.63 -19.87
C GLY A 46 -0.66 0.08 -18.90
N LEU A 47 -1.06 -0.37 -17.71
CA LEU A 47 -0.16 -0.83 -16.66
C LEU A 47 0.11 -2.33 -16.77
N LYS A 48 1.35 -2.75 -16.48
CA LYS A 48 1.72 -4.18 -16.40
C LYS A 48 1.28 -4.82 -15.09
N SER A 49 1.28 -4.06 -14.01
CA SER A 49 0.86 -4.44 -12.66
C SER A 49 0.20 -3.25 -11.97
N LEU A 50 -0.56 -3.50 -10.92
CA LEU A 50 -1.00 -2.45 -10.00
C LEU A 50 -0.10 -2.51 -8.77
N GLU A 51 0.37 -1.37 -8.31
CA GLU A 51 1.17 -1.24 -7.09
C GLU A 51 0.40 -0.38 -6.11
N ARG A 52 0.06 -0.97 -4.96
CA ARG A 52 -0.83 -0.36 -3.96
C ARG A 52 -0.10 -0.14 -2.65
N ILE A 53 -0.35 1.02 -2.06
CA ILE A 53 0.12 1.39 -0.73
C ILE A 53 -1.11 1.63 0.14
N VAL A 54 -1.28 0.88 1.23
CA VAL A 54 -2.41 1.11 2.13
C VAL A 54 -2.05 2.15 3.19
N PHE A 55 -3.00 3.04 3.47
CA PHE A 55 -2.96 3.97 4.59
C PHE A 55 -3.74 3.38 5.75
N LEU A 56 -3.09 3.20 6.89
CA LEU A 56 -3.67 2.68 8.12
C LEU A 56 -3.50 3.68 9.27
N GLU A 57 -4.60 4.04 9.91
CA GLU A 57 -4.60 4.72 11.20
C GLU A 57 -4.72 3.68 12.31
N LEU A 58 -3.71 3.59 13.15
CA LEU A 58 -3.67 2.68 14.30
C LEU A 58 -4.56 3.20 15.44
N LEU A 59 -4.88 2.35 16.42
CA LEU A 59 -5.75 2.73 17.56
C LEU A 59 -5.21 3.92 18.37
N ASN A 60 -3.91 4.14 18.38
CA ASN A 60 -3.28 5.28 19.05
C ASN A 60 -3.26 6.56 18.19
N GLY A 61 -3.92 6.56 17.03
CA GLY A 61 -3.97 7.67 16.09
C GLY A 61 -2.75 7.81 15.17
N LYS A 62 -1.74 6.93 15.31
CA LYS A 62 -0.58 6.96 14.43
C LYS A 62 -0.98 6.49 13.03
N MET A 63 -0.61 7.28 12.01
CA MET A 63 -0.75 6.90 10.61
C MET A 63 0.48 6.13 10.14
N ILE A 64 0.29 5.00 9.48
CA ILE A 64 1.35 4.24 8.82
C ILE A 64 0.98 3.95 7.36
N LEU A 65 2.00 3.84 6.52
CA LEU A 65 1.89 3.31 5.16
C LEU A 65 2.37 1.86 5.14
N MET A 66 1.71 1.00 4.38
CA MET A 66 2.13 -0.39 4.25
C MET A 66 2.04 -0.87 2.80
N ALA A 67 3.08 -1.57 2.36
CA ALA A 67 3.18 -2.22 1.05
C ALA A 67 4.12 -3.46 1.15
N PRO A 68 4.03 -4.40 0.21
CA PRO A 68 2.93 -4.64 -0.71
C PRO A 68 1.67 -5.11 0.02
N VAL A 69 0.49 -4.91 -0.58
CA VAL A 69 -0.79 -5.40 -0.03
C VAL A 69 -1.63 -6.19 -1.05
N GLY A 70 -1.26 -6.15 -2.32
CA GLY A 70 -1.80 -7.03 -3.34
C GLY A 70 -1.08 -8.37 -3.34
N ILE A 71 -1.84 -9.48 -3.45
CA ILE A 71 -1.29 -10.84 -3.42
C ILE A 71 -0.33 -11.14 -4.58
N ASP A 72 -0.34 -10.34 -5.62
CA ASP A 72 0.48 -10.39 -6.83
C ASP A 72 1.63 -9.37 -6.84
N GLU A 73 1.88 -8.68 -5.72
CA GLU A 73 2.86 -7.60 -5.58
C GLU A 73 4.07 -8.02 -4.72
N GLY A 74 5.23 -7.38 -4.94
CA GLY A 74 6.39 -7.44 -4.05
C GLY A 74 7.14 -8.77 -4.02
N TRP A 75 7.08 -9.57 -5.08
CA TRP A 75 7.70 -10.89 -5.14
C TRP A 75 9.21 -10.89 -5.40
N SER A 76 9.81 -9.74 -5.69
CA SER A 76 11.27 -9.58 -5.79
C SER A 76 11.77 -8.44 -4.92
N ASP A 77 13.05 -8.45 -4.59
CA ASP A 77 13.70 -7.38 -3.82
C ASP A 77 13.55 -6.04 -4.54
N ALA A 78 13.79 -6.00 -5.85
CA ALA A 78 13.63 -4.80 -6.66
C ALA A 78 12.22 -4.21 -6.62
N GLN A 79 11.17 -5.06 -6.63
CA GLN A 79 9.79 -4.59 -6.49
C GLN A 79 9.54 -4.00 -5.10
N ARG A 80 10.06 -4.60 -4.03
CA ARG A 80 9.88 -4.10 -2.66
C ARG A 80 10.68 -2.83 -2.41
N GLU A 81 11.89 -2.71 -2.95
CA GLU A 81 12.67 -1.47 -2.94
C GLU A 81 11.91 -0.34 -3.63
N GLU A 82 11.36 -0.60 -4.81
CA GLU A 82 10.58 0.39 -5.55
C GLU A 82 9.30 0.80 -4.80
N LEU A 83 8.60 -0.16 -4.19
CA LEU A 83 7.45 0.13 -3.31
C LEU A 83 7.87 0.97 -2.09
N ALA A 84 9.02 0.69 -1.47
CA ALA A 84 9.54 1.49 -0.36
C ALA A 84 9.80 2.95 -0.78
N ARG A 85 10.45 3.17 -1.95
CA ARG A 85 10.68 4.53 -2.50
C ARG A 85 9.35 5.26 -2.75
N LYS A 86 8.36 4.56 -3.31
CA LYS A 86 7.01 5.12 -3.56
C LYS A 86 6.28 5.43 -2.24
N CYS A 87 6.42 4.57 -1.22
CA CYS A 87 5.90 4.85 0.11
C CYS A 87 6.52 6.13 0.70
N VAL A 88 7.85 6.28 0.62
CA VAL A 88 8.54 7.49 1.10
C VAL A 88 8.08 8.73 0.34
N LYS A 89 7.98 8.65 -0.99
CA LYS A 89 7.46 9.76 -1.80
C LYS A 89 6.03 10.14 -1.38
N MET A 90 5.18 9.14 -1.20
CA MET A 90 3.79 9.35 -0.78
C MET A 90 3.70 9.92 0.64
N ALA A 91 4.49 9.40 1.60
CA ALA A 91 4.54 9.91 2.96
C ALA A 91 4.93 11.39 3.00
N LYS A 92 5.98 11.78 2.26
CA LYS A 92 6.39 13.19 2.12
C LYS A 92 5.28 14.07 1.56
N ARG A 93 4.58 13.59 0.54
CA ARG A 93 3.47 14.32 -0.11
C ARG A 93 2.33 14.63 0.85
N VAL A 94 2.01 13.71 1.75
CA VAL A 94 0.91 13.87 2.71
C VAL A 94 1.38 14.39 4.09
N GLY A 95 2.68 14.69 4.26
CA GLY A 95 3.23 15.25 5.49
C GLY A 95 3.44 14.24 6.62
N LEU A 96 3.63 12.96 6.29
CA LEU A 96 3.96 11.90 7.24
C LEU A 96 5.47 11.70 7.38
N GLY A 97 5.90 11.02 8.44
CA GLY A 97 7.25 10.53 8.61
C GLY A 97 7.65 9.52 7.53
N THR A 98 8.95 9.28 7.35
CA THR A 98 9.50 8.51 6.23
C THR A 98 10.38 7.35 6.65
N LYS A 99 10.39 6.98 7.93
CA LYS A 99 11.18 5.87 8.44
C LYS A 99 10.61 4.53 7.99
N VAL A 100 11.44 3.72 7.34
CA VAL A 100 11.05 2.47 6.68
C VAL A 100 11.47 1.28 7.54
N ALA A 101 10.51 0.45 7.92
CA ALA A 101 10.74 -0.86 8.49
C ALA A 101 10.57 -1.93 7.40
N VAL A 102 11.60 -2.73 7.13
CA VAL A 102 11.55 -3.85 6.18
C VAL A 102 11.42 -5.15 6.97
N MET A 103 10.33 -5.86 6.75
CA MET A 103 10.03 -7.13 7.43
C MET A 103 10.72 -8.32 6.78
N SER A 104 10.95 -9.35 7.60
CA SER A 104 11.32 -10.69 7.15
C SER A 104 10.45 -11.76 7.81
N GLY A 105 10.55 -13.01 7.34
CA GLY A 105 9.80 -14.16 7.86
C GLY A 105 10.35 -14.78 9.13
N GLY A 106 11.29 -14.14 9.82
CA GLY A 106 11.90 -14.64 11.06
C GLY A 106 12.75 -13.60 11.74
N ARG A 107 13.29 -13.97 12.90
CA ARG A 107 14.29 -13.18 13.64
C ARG A 107 15.70 -13.50 13.18
N CYS A 108 16.66 -12.64 13.49
CA CYS A 108 18.06 -12.85 13.11
C CYS A 108 18.65 -14.14 13.66
N GLU A 109 18.22 -14.55 14.84
CA GLU A 109 18.62 -15.81 15.50
C GLU A 109 17.96 -17.06 14.91
N ASP A 110 16.97 -16.91 14.03
CA ASP A 110 16.31 -18.03 13.34
C ASP A 110 17.05 -18.50 12.09
N VAL A 111 18.17 -17.88 11.74
CA VAL A 111 19.00 -18.30 10.60
C VAL A 111 19.46 -19.75 10.79
N GLY A 112 19.29 -20.55 9.73
CA GLY A 112 19.60 -21.97 9.72
C GLY A 112 18.44 -22.91 10.08
N ARG A 113 17.31 -22.39 10.57
CA ARG A 113 16.12 -23.20 10.88
C ARG A 113 15.36 -23.66 9.63
N CYS A 114 15.27 -22.81 8.64
CA CYS A 114 14.53 -23.08 7.40
C CYS A 114 15.02 -22.20 6.26
N LYS A 115 15.26 -22.79 5.08
CA LYS A 115 15.72 -22.05 3.88
C LYS A 115 14.81 -20.88 3.47
N ALA A 116 13.51 -20.97 3.73
CA ALA A 116 12.58 -19.88 3.43
C ALA A 116 12.80 -18.68 4.35
N VAL A 117 13.02 -18.95 5.65
CA VAL A 117 13.36 -17.94 6.65
C VAL A 117 14.69 -17.27 6.31
N ASP A 118 15.73 -18.07 6.03
CA ASP A 118 17.07 -17.58 5.70
C ASP A 118 17.02 -16.62 4.51
N ARG A 119 16.36 -17.03 3.41
CA ARG A 119 16.18 -16.18 2.22
C ARG A 119 15.41 -14.90 2.53
N SER A 120 14.37 -14.98 3.37
CA SER A 120 13.57 -13.81 3.73
C SER A 120 14.38 -12.80 4.55
N ILE A 121 15.23 -13.27 5.47
CA ILE A 121 16.12 -12.43 6.28
C ILE A 121 17.20 -11.78 5.38
N GLU A 122 17.83 -12.57 4.52
CA GLU A 122 18.85 -12.09 3.57
C GLU A 122 18.27 -11.01 2.66
N SER A 123 17.10 -11.27 2.09
CA SER A 123 16.40 -10.34 1.22
C SER A 123 16.07 -9.02 1.93
N ALA A 124 15.52 -9.07 3.16
CA ALA A 124 15.22 -7.87 3.91
C ALA A 124 16.48 -7.03 4.22
N ARG A 125 17.59 -7.68 4.56
CA ARG A 125 18.89 -7.02 4.78
C ARG A 125 19.42 -6.36 3.51
N ASN A 126 19.30 -7.00 2.36
CA ASN A 126 19.73 -6.46 1.07
C ASN A 126 18.91 -5.21 0.70
N ILE A 127 17.59 -5.26 0.87
CA ILE A 127 16.70 -4.12 0.64
C ILE A 127 17.07 -2.95 1.56
N VAL A 128 17.28 -3.19 2.86
CA VAL A 128 17.70 -2.14 3.80
C VAL A 128 19.00 -1.52 3.35
N LYS A 129 20.02 -2.34 3.06
CA LYS A 129 21.33 -1.86 2.59
C LYS A 129 21.21 -0.99 1.34
N GLN A 130 20.36 -1.40 0.39
CA GLN A 130 20.11 -0.63 -0.83
C GLN A 130 19.46 0.73 -0.51
N LEU A 131 18.40 0.73 0.30
CA LEU A 131 17.69 1.96 0.69
C LEU A 131 18.61 2.91 1.47
N GLU A 132 19.40 2.41 2.42
CA GLU A 132 20.38 3.21 3.17
C GLU A 132 21.43 3.83 2.25
N SER A 133 21.92 3.08 1.24
CA SER A 133 22.88 3.58 0.25
C SER A 133 22.34 4.75 -0.59
N GLU A 134 21.03 4.83 -0.71
CA GLU A 134 20.28 5.91 -1.39
C GLU A 134 19.88 7.05 -0.45
N GLY A 135 20.24 6.96 0.85
CA GLY A 135 19.98 7.99 1.86
C GLY A 135 18.61 7.90 2.52
N TYR A 136 17.90 6.79 2.41
CA TYR A 136 16.66 6.55 3.15
C TYR A 136 16.94 6.08 4.57
N ASP A 137 16.12 6.52 5.54
CA ASP A 137 16.11 5.96 6.91
C ASP A 137 15.34 4.64 6.90
N ALA A 138 16.07 3.53 6.77
CA ALA A 138 15.52 2.20 6.68
C ALA A 138 16.19 1.25 7.68
N TYR A 139 15.42 0.28 8.20
CA TYR A 139 15.95 -0.77 9.05
C TYR A 139 15.23 -2.10 8.88
N HIS A 140 15.93 -3.20 9.19
CA HIS A 140 15.36 -4.53 9.22
C HIS A 140 14.64 -4.77 10.54
N CYS A 141 13.30 -4.80 10.53
CA CYS A 141 12.48 -5.01 11.72
C CYS A 141 12.20 -6.49 12.02
N GLN A 142 12.83 -7.41 11.28
CA GLN A 142 12.62 -8.84 11.42
C GLN A 142 11.14 -9.24 11.21
N ILE A 143 10.60 -10.20 11.98
CA ILE A 143 9.17 -10.58 11.98
C ILE A 143 8.34 -9.73 12.96
N LEU A 144 8.98 -8.78 13.65
CA LEU A 144 8.42 -8.07 14.80
C LEU A 144 7.52 -6.89 14.33
N ILE A 145 6.30 -7.22 13.93
CA ILE A 145 5.33 -6.23 13.45
C ILE A 145 4.95 -5.24 14.55
N GLU A 146 4.87 -5.71 15.80
CA GLU A 146 4.59 -4.90 16.98
C GLU A 146 5.63 -3.80 17.20
N ASP A 147 6.90 -4.07 16.91
CA ASP A 147 7.96 -3.06 16.96
C ASP A 147 7.90 -2.15 15.75
N ALA A 148 7.67 -2.71 14.57
CA ALA A 148 7.62 -1.96 13.32
C ALA A 148 6.53 -0.88 13.33
N VAL A 149 5.29 -1.22 13.72
CA VAL A 149 4.18 -0.27 13.74
C VAL A 149 4.36 0.85 14.77
N ASN A 150 5.15 0.62 15.82
CA ASN A 150 5.45 1.64 16.82
C ASN A 150 6.62 2.56 16.41
N ASN A 151 7.62 2.03 15.71
CA ASN A 151 8.91 2.70 15.50
C ASN A 151 9.14 3.20 14.07
N ALA A 152 8.30 2.83 13.10
CA ALA A 152 8.39 3.27 11.71
C ALA A 152 7.10 3.92 11.21
N ASP A 153 7.18 4.64 10.10
CA ASP A 153 6.07 5.28 9.43
C ASP A 153 5.62 4.46 8.21
N ILE A 154 6.54 3.64 7.69
CA ILE A 154 6.37 2.82 6.49
C ILE A 154 6.76 1.39 6.83
N LEU A 155 5.87 0.44 6.52
CA LEU A 155 6.08 -0.99 6.71
C LEU A 155 6.14 -1.70 5.36
N ILE A 156 7.28 -2.31 5.05
CA ILE A 156 7.47 -3.12 3.85
C ILE A 156 7.39 -4.60 4.24
N ALA A 157 6.30 -5.25 3.83
CA ALA A 157 6.07 -6.67 4.07
C ALA A 157 6.98 -7.57 3.20
N PRO A 158 7.21 -8.85 3.58
CA PRO A 158 8.05 -9.78 2.82
C PRO A 158 7.58 -10.00 1.37
N GLU A 159 6.26 -10.02 1.14
CA GLU A 159 5.60 -10.13 -0.16
C GLU A 159 4.09 -9.87 0.01
N GLY A 160 3.35 -9.83 -1.12
CA GLY A 160 1.96 -9.38 -1.11
C GLY A 160 0.97 -10.26 -0.36
N ILE A 161 1.19 -11.59 -0.26
CA ILE A 161 0.31 -12.48 0.52
C ILE A 161 0.45 -12.15 2.00
N THR A 162 1.69 -12.12 2.51
CA THR A 162 1.97 -11.76 3.92
C THR A 162 1.48 -10.35 4.20
N GLY A 163 1.74 -9.39 3.31
CA GLY A 163 1.27 -8.02 3.48
C GLY A 163 -0.26 -7.93 3.54
N ASN A 164 -0.97 -8.69 2.70
CA ASN A 164 -2.44 -8.74 2.74
C ASN A 164 -2.95 -9.34 4.06
N ILE A 165 -2.31 -10.39 4.57
CA ILE A 165 -2.67 -11.01 5.86
C ILE A 165 -2.44 -10.02 7.00
N ILE A 166 -1.28 -9.34 7.03
CA ILE A 166 -0.96 -8.31 8.04
C ILE A 166 -2.00 -7.19 7.99
N PHE A 167 -2.27 -6.64 6.80
CA PHE A 167 -3.30 -5.62 6.61
C PHE A 167 -4.65 -6.07 7.18
N ARG A 168 -5.10 -7.27 6.81
CA ARG A 168 -6.38 -7.80 7.29
C ARG A 168 -6.40 -7.99 8.80
N THR A 169 -5.31 -8.46 9.38
CA THR A 169 -5.19 -8.64 10.83
C THR A 169 -5.26 -7.30 11.55
N LEU A 170 -4.47 -6.31 11.12
CA LEU A 170 -4.47 -4.98 11.73
C LEU A 170 -5.84 -4.29 11.61
N HIS A 171 -6.44 -4.37 10.42
CA HIS A 171 -7.71 -3.67 10.14
C HIS A 171 -8.92 -4.38 10.77
N PHE A 172 -9.13 -5.67 10.50
CA PHE A 172 -10.36 -6.36 10.89
C PHE A 172 -10.33 -6.91 12.32
N ILE A 173 -9.15 -7.17 12.87
CA ILE A 173 -8.97 -7.76 14.20
C ILE A 173 -8.36 -6.74 15.15
N GLY A 174 -7.31 -6.03 14.71
CA GLY A 174 -6.57 -5.05 15.50
C GLY A 174 -7.23 -3.69 15.61
N GLY A 175 -8.34 -3.43 14.91
CA GLY A 175 -9.09 -2.17 14.97
C GLY A 175 -8.46 -0.98 14.27
N ALA A 176 -7.38 -1.18 13.51
CA ALA A 176 -6.80 -0.12 12.69
C ALA A 176 -7.78 0.32 11.59
N LYS A 177 -7.87 1.62 11.35
CA LYS A 177 -8.74 2.21 10.35
C LYS A 177 -8.03 2.28 9.00
N ALA A 178 -8.58 1.65 7.95
CA ALA A 178 -8.03 1.74 6.60
C ALA A 178 -8.66 2.89 5.83
N LEU A 179 -7.86 3.86 5.40
CA LEU A 179 -8.34 4.98 4.58
C LEU A 179 -8.53 4.53 3.12
N GLY A 180 -7.73 3.59 2.65
CA GLY A 180 -7.74 3.04 1.31
C GLY A 180 -6.33 2.66 0.85
N ALA A 181 -6.25 2.05 -0.32
CA ALA A 181 -4.98 1.65 -0.94
C ALA A 181 -4.85 2.28 -2.33
N PRO A 182 -4.30 3.51 -2.44
CA PRO A 182 -4.05 4.14 -3.72
C PRO A 182 -3.09 3.31 -4.59
N VAL A 183 -3.36 3.27 -5.88
CA VAL A 183 -2.44 2.81 -6.92
C VAL A 183 -1.38 3.89 -7.13
N VAL A 184 -0.10 3.51 -7.01
CA VAL A 184 1.02 4.48 -6.96
C VAL A 184 1.93 4.42 -8.19
N ASN A 185 1.65 3.55 -9.13
CA ASN A 185 2.36 3.45 -10.41
C ASN A 185 1.50 3.95 -11.60
N SER A 186 0.59 4.88 -11.33
CA SER A 186 -0.25 5.58 -12.31
C SER A 186 -0.24 7.08 -12.04
N ASP A 187 -0.45 7.88 -13.07
CA ASP A 187 -0.74 9.31 -12.98
C ASP A 187 -2.21 9.58 -12.61
N LYS A 188 -3.07 8.55 -12.70
CA LYS A 188 -4.47 8.64 -12.31
C LYS A 188 -4.68 8.24 -10.86
N VAL A 189 -5.54 8.95 -10.17
CA VAL A 189 -5.87 8.65 -8.75
C VAL A 189 -6.94 7.57 -8.69
N PHE A 190 -6.52 6.37 -8.34
CA PHE A 190 -7.43 5.25 -8.06
C PHE A 190 -7.15 4.70 -6.65
N ILE A 191 -8.18 4.60 -5.83
CA ILE A 191 -8.07 4.06 -4.47
C ILE A 191 -8.81 2.73 -4.38
N ASP A 192 -8.05 1.67 -4.15
CA ASP A 192 -8.60 0.37 -3.83
C ASP A 192 -9.11 0.34 -2.38
N THR A 193 -10.25 -0.30 -2.15
CA THR A 193 -10.91 -0.39 -0.85
C THR A 193 -11.35 -1.82 -0.55
N SER A 194 -11.62 -2.14 0.71
CA SER A 194 -12.23 -3.41 1.07
C SER A 194 -13.71 -3.43 0.65
N ARG A 195 -14.22 -4.57 0.16
CA ARG A 195 -15.65 -4.75 -0.17
C ARG A 195 -16.58 -4.64 1.03
N VAL A 196 -16.04 -4.85 2.23
CA VAL A 196 -16.83 -4.77 3.47
C VAL A 196 -16.81 -3.36 4.08
N LYS A 197 -16.12 -2.41 3.42
CA LYS A 197 -16.13 -1.01 3.83
C LYS A 197 -17.49 -0.40 3.50
N THR A 198 -18.12 0.24 4.47
CA THR A 198 -19.44 0.88 4.33
C THR A 198 -19.38 2.40 4.38
N ASP A 199 -18.31 2.96 4.97
CA ASP A 199 -18.05 4.41 5.02
C ASP A 199 -16.81 4.73 4.18
N TYR A 200 -16.99 5.50 3.14
CA TYR A 200 -15.95 5.91 2.19
C TYR A 200 -15.43 7.33 2.44
N THR A 201 -15.88 8.01 3.49
CA THR A 201 -15.52 9.41 3.79
C THR A 201 -13.99 9.62 3.76
N ASP A 202 -13.24 8.76 4.44
CA ASP A 202 -11.78 8.88 4.46
C ASP A 202 -11.13 8.58 3.12
N SER A 203 -11.69 7.62 2.36
CA SER A 203 -11.17 7.30 1.02
C SER A 203 -11.43 8.45 0.04
N ILE A 204 -12.56 9.13 0.17
CA ILE A 204 -12.87 10.34 -0.59
C ILE A 204 -11.91 11.47 -0.21
N ALA A 205 -11.71 11.71 1.08
CA ALA A 205 -10.77 12.72 1.56
C ALA A 205 -9.34 12.45 1.06
N LEU A 206 -8.89 11.18 1.07
CA LEU A 206 -7.60 10.79 0.53
C LEU A 206 -7.51 11.04 -0.99
N ALA A 207 -8.55 10.67 -1.75
CA ALA A 207 -8.62 10.90 -3.19
C ALA A 207 -8.54 12.40 -3.51
N MET A 208 -9.31 13.22 -2.80
CA MET A 208 -9.29 14.68 -2.93
C MET A 208 -7.90 15.25 -2.66
N ARG A 209 -7.26 14.82 -1.58
CA ARG A 209 -5.90 15.27 -1.25
C ARG A 209 -4.89 14.91 -2.33
N MET A 210 -5.08 13.77 -3.00
CA MET A 210 -4.20 13.31 -4.07
C MET A 210 -4.45 14.02 -5.42
N THR A 211 -5.58 14.69 -5.59
CA THR A 211 -5.91 15.45 -6.82
C THR A 211 -5.61 16.96 -6.70
N GLU A 212 -5.25 17.46 -5.51
CA GLU A 212 -5.01 18.89 -5.24
C GLU A 212 -3.60 19.38 -5.62
N GLU A 213 -2.94 18.78 -6.61
CA GLU A 213 -1.63 19.25 -7.11
C GLU A 213 -1.72 20.09 -8.36
#